data_6e4de690c315de052bba67c8f51b7b79
#
_entry.id   6e4de690c315de052bba67c8f51b7b79
#
_cell.length_a   1.000
_cell.length_b   1.000
_cell.length_c   1.000
_cell.angle_alpha   90.00
_cell.angle_beta   90.00
_cell.angle_gamma   90.00
#
_symmetry.space_group_name_H-M   'P 1'
#
loop_
_entity.id
_entity.type
_entity.pdbx_description
1 polymer ?
#
loop_
_entity_poly.entity_id
_entity_poly.type
_entity_poly.pdbx_seq_one_letter_code
_entity_poly.pdbx_strand_id
1 'polypeptide(L)'
;MSGLLRALPLAALVGAVACATPTVVARWEPGPAGEPGPHFNASGPHAADFGAADGYPKGTRTTFYDVGTSVGSHSYLDEIFPGRLVHRAEAASRLARAPEPRITWRLEGEERTLNAYLARQPATGLLIARGDTILVERYQYARTDRDRFTSWSMAKTVTSMLIGIAIAEGFIRSVDDPAAAYVPELAGTEYGRTSLRHLLQMSSGVRFREDYSAGSSDIARLVLATYLRRGTGGVSAVTPFNQRLAPPGRRFSYSSAETQVLGLVLRAATGRPLAEYLEAKIWQPMGAEADATWLVDNSGQEAAFCCLNAVLRDYARLGLLLAQGGGWRGRQLIPAAWVIEATTVPEGQPYLRPGAVTATLGYGYQTWIGPLDTVADDRRLFLLWGVRGQRIYVDPRSRLVMVHTAVHLESNDTDALGEADALWAGVVNQLGR
;
A
#
# COMPACT_ATOMS: atom_id res chain seq x y z
N MET A 1 52.81 19.73 30.54
CA MET A 1 53.46 18.82 29.59
C MET A 1 52.40 18.54 28.50
N SER A 2 52.20 19.37 27.58
CA SER A 2 52.68 19.54 26.19
C SER A 2 52.60 18.27 25.36
N GLY A 3 51.59 18.12 24.53
CA GLY A 3 51.43 17.06 23.52
C GLY A 3 50.79 17.64 22.25
N LEU A 4 51.63 17.93 21.28
CA LEU A 4 51.39 18.61 20.01
C LEU A 4 50.30 17.93 19.12
N LEU A 5 49.39 18.74 18.60
CA LEU A 5 48.65 18.50 17.39
C LEU A 5 49.56 18.56 16.18
N ARG A 6 49.64 17.50 15.37
CA ARG A 6 50.27 17.54 14.05
C ARG A 6 49.17 17.64 12.98
N ALA A 7 49.19 18.73 12.26
CA ALA A 7 48.45 18.95 11.02
C ALA A 7 49.01 18.08 9.88
N LEU A 8 48.12 17.43 9.12
CA LEU A 8 48.44 16.76 7.84
C LEU A 8 48.09 17.69 6.67
N PRO A 9 48.87 17.66 5.58
CA PRO A 9 48.74 18.61 4.49
C PRO A 9 47.62 18.25 3.50
N LEU A 10 47.00 19.31 2.97
CA LEU A 10 46.10 19.29 1.82
C LEU A 10 46.81 18.75 0.58
N ALA A 11 46.38 17.60 0.06
CA ALA A 11 46.77 17.15 -1.28
C ALA A 11 45.75 17.69 -2.30
N ALA A 12 46.25 18.42 -3.28
CA ALA A 12 45.49 18.95 -4.40
C ALA A 12 44.93 17.80 -5.26
N LEU A 13 43.60 17.70 -5.39
CA LEU A 13 42.95 16.85 -6.39
C LEU A 13 42.97 17.60 -7.75
N VAL A 14 43.68 17.04 -8.68
CA VAL A 14 43.59 17.36 -10.09
C VAL A 14 42.26 16.86 -10.63
N GLY A 15 41.42 17.77 -11.10
CA GLY A 15 40.12 17.43 -11.66
C GLY A 15 40.23 16.63 -12.95
N ALA A 16 39.77 15.40 -12.92
CA ALA A 16 39.42 14.67 -14.13
C ALA A 16 38.00 15.11 -14.53
N VAL A 17 37.89 15.83 -15.62
CA VAL A 17 36.66 16.11 -16.34
C VAL A 17 36.15 14.77 -16.86
N ALA A 18 35.25 14.14 -16.12
CA ALA A 18 34.49 13.00 -16.62
C ALA A 18 33.52 13.52 -17.69
N CYS A 19 33.74 13.13 -18.93
CA CYS A 19 32.73 13.25 -19.98
C CYS A 19 31.46 12.58 -19.51
N ALA A 20 30.44 13.37 -19.22
CA ALA A 20 29.10 12.84 -18.96
C ALA A 20 28.63 12.14 -20.25
N THR A 21 28.60 10.83 -20.25
CA THR A 21 27.85 10.06 -21.23
C THR A 21 26.39 10.54 -21.17
N PRO A 22 25.77 10.87 -22.30
CA PRO A 22 24.39 11.30 -22.29
C PRO A 22 23.56 10.17 -21.70
N THR A 23 22.85 10.47 -20.61
CA THR A 23 21.85 9.58 -20.02
C THR A 23 20.85 9.27 -21.12
N VAL A 24 20.87 8.07 -21.65
CA VAL A 24 19.85 7.59 -22.58
C VAL A 24 18.57 7.53 -21.76
N VAL A 25 17.75 8.57 -21.85
CA VAL A 25 16.39 8.54 -21.34
C VAL A 25 15.72 7.39 -22.06
N ALA A 26 15.44 6.31 -21.33
CA ALA A 26 14.79 5.15 -21.89
C ALA A 26 13.46 5.60 -22.50
N ARG A 27 13.43 5.73 -23.82
CA ARG A 27 12.20 6.02 -24.54
C ARG A 27 11.32 4.79 -24.38
N TRP A 28 10.21 4.96 -23.69
CA TRP A 28 9.15 3.98 -23.71
C TRP A 28 8.72 3.78 -25.17
N GLU A 29 9.04 2.62 -25.75
CA GLU A 29 8.52 2.26 -27.05
C GLU A 29 7.13 1.63 -26.84
N PRO A 30 6.06 2.26 -27.33
CA PRO A 30 4.76 1.59 -27.35
C PRO A 30 4.93 0.29 -28.16
N GLY A 31 4.39 -0.80 -27.63
CA GLY A 31 4.16 -2.00 -28.44
C GLY A 31 3.36 -1.62 -29.69
N PRO A 32 3.27 -2.50 -30.72
CA PRO A 32 2.60 -2.20 -31.95
C PRO A 32 1.21 -1.63 -31.66
N ALA A 33 0.91 -0.47 -32.22
CA ALA A 33 -0.31 0.28 -31.96
C ALA A 33 -1.53 -0.62 -32.20
N GLY A 34 -2.31 -0.89 -31.14
CA GLY A 34 -3.58 -1.62 -31.22
C GLY A 34 -3.59 -3.03 -30.65
N GLU A 35 -2.47 -3.61 -30.23
CA GLU A 35 -2.50 -4.92 -29.56
C GLU A 35 -2.69 -4.77 -28.04
N PRO A 36 -3.79 -5.32 -27.47
CA PRO A 36 -4.00 -5.30 -26.03
C PRO A 36 -3.06 -6.30 -25.34
N GLY A 37 -2.19 -5.85 -24.47
CA GLY A 37 -1.27 -6.73 -23.74
C GLY A 37 -0.50 -6.03 -22.63
N PRO A 38 0.22 -6.77 -21.77
CA PRO A 38 1.18 -6.17 -20.88
C PRO A 38 2.38 -5.64 -21.68
N HIS A 39 2.87 -4.47 -21.31
CA HIS A 39 4.07 -3.89 -21.89
C HIS A 39 5.19 -3.90 -20.87
N PHE A 40 6.34 -4.42 -21.25
CA PHE A 40 7.50 -4.59 -20.38
C PHE A 40 8.64 -3.67 -20.84
N ASN A 41 9.23 -2.97 -19.88
CA ASN A 41 10.45 -2.18 -20.09
C ASN A 41 11.56 -2.73 -19.19
N ALA A 42 12.70 -3.05 -19.76
CA ALA A 42 13.85 -3.53 -19.02
C ALA A 42 14.47 -2.44 -18.12
N SER A 43 14.15 -1.16 -18.36
CA SER A 43 14.67 -0.03 -17.64
C SER A 43 13.55 0.88 -17.12
N GLY A 44 13.93 1.96 -16.43
CA GLY A 44 13.08 3.01 -15.93
C GLY A 44 13.91 4.21 -15.50
N PRO A 45 13.30 5.31 -15.00
CA PRO A 45 14.06 6.45 -14.50
C PRO A 45 14.98 6.03 -13.35
N HIS A 46 16.19 6.60 -13.30
CA HIS A 46 17.22 6.28 -12.29
C HIS A 46 17.63 4.79 -12.23
N ALA A 47 17.49 4.05 -13.33
CA ALA A 47 17.77 2.62 -13.37
C ALA A 47 19.18 2.24 -12.86
N ALA A 48 20.19 3.07 -13.15
CA ALA A 48 21.54 2.87 -12.67
C ALA A 48 21.63 2.90 -11.14
N ASP A 49 20.92 3.84 -10.49
CA ASP A 49 20.90 3.98 -9.04
C ASP A 49 20.20 2.79 -8.38
N PHE A 50 19.24 2.18 -9.07
CA PHE A 50 18.48 1.02 -8.62
C PHE A 50 19.13 -0.33 -8.92
N GLY A 51 20.40 -0.34 -9.37
CA GLY A 51 21.16 -1.57 -9.58
C GLY A 51 20.90 -2.25 -10.93
N ALA A 52 20.61 -1.49 -11.98
CA ALA A 52 20.35 -2.05 -13.33
C ALA A 52 21.53 -2.88 -13.86
N ALA A 53 22.78 -2.50 -13.57
CA ALA A 53 23.97 -3.24 -13.99
C ALA A 53 24.01 -4.67 -13.44
N ASP A 54 23.39 -4.89 -12.28
CA ASP A 54 23.33 -6.18 -11.59
C ASP A 54 21.94 -6.84 -11.71
N GLY A 55 21.08 -6.38 -12.64
CA GLY A 55 19.76 -6.96 -12.88
C GLY A 55 18.73 -6.65 -11.80
N TYR A 56 18.86 -5.52 -11.11
CA TYR A 56 17.98 -5.10 -10.00
C TYR A 56 17.96 -6.12 -8.84
N PRO A 57 19.08 -6.28 -8.14
CA PRO A 57 19.21 -7.29 -7.08
C PRO A 57 18.25 -7.00 -5.92
N LYS A 58 17.83 -8.06 -5.23
CA LYS A 58 17.18 -7.93 -3.93
C LYS A 58 18.22 -7.73 -2.84
N GLY A 59 17.87 -6.96 -1.82
CA GLY A 59 18.70 -6.79 -0.63
C GLY A 59 18.63 -7.98 0.33
N THR A 60 19.26 -7.78 1.46
CA THR A 60 19.18 -8.65 2.64
C THR A 60 18.23 -8.03 3.69
N ARG A 61 18.08 -8.67 4.86
CA ARG A 61 17.33 -8.10 5.99
C ARG A 61 17.85 -6.75 6.49
N THR A 62 19.07 -6.39 6.16
CA THR A 62 19.71 -5.12 6.56
C THR A 62 19.83 -4.11 5.42
N THR A 63 19.74 -4.55 4.16
CA THR A 63 19.96 -3.71 2.97
C THR A 63 18.74 -3.61 2.04
N PHE A 64 17.59 -4.16 2.44
CA PHE A 64 16.39 -4.18 1.59
C PHE A 64 15.78 -2.79 1.32
N TYR A 65 16.18 -1.77 2.09
CA TYR A 65 15.81 -0.36 1.88
C TYR A 65 16.87 0.44 1.14
N ASP A 66 18.04 -0.13 0.86
CA ASP A 66 19.10 0.56 0.13
C ASP A 66 18.64 0.83 -1.31
N VAL A 67 19.03 1.96 -1.85
CA VAL A 67 18.58 2.41 -3.19
C VAL A 67 18.88 1.35 -4.25
N GLY A 68 20.12 0.85 -4.30
CA GLY A 68 20.56 -0.14 -5.29
C GLY A 68 19.86 -1.52 -5.22
N THR A 69 19.10 -1.80 -4.16
CA THR A 69 18.38 -3.05 -4.01
C THR A 69 16.86 -2.86 -3.94
N SER A 70 16.38 -1.62 -3.98
CA SER A 70 14.97 -1.30 -3.70
C SER A 70 14.00 -1.92 -4.71
N VAL A 71 14.31 -1.94 -6.00
CA VAL A 71 13.48 -2.57 -7.04
C VAL A 71 13.31 -4.07 -6.77
N GLY A 72 14.41 -4.78 -6.57
CA GLY A 72 14.37 -6.21 -6.27
C GLY A 72 13.70 -6.50 -4.94
N SER A 73 14.01 -5.72 -3.89
CA SER A 73 13.44 -5.93 -2.56
C SER A 73 11.93 -5.69 -2.52
N HIS A 74 11.41 -4.70 -3.24
CA HIS A 74 9.96 -4.44 -3.30
C HIS A 74 9.20 -5.48 -4.13
N SER A 75 9.90 -6.22 -5.00
CA SER A 75 9.31 -7.30 -5.78
C SER A 75 9.45 -8.67 -5.12
N TYR A 76 10.43 -8.84 -4.22
CA TYR A 76 10.76 -10.13 -3.59
C TYR A 76 10.93 -10.01 -2.06
N LEU A 77 10.11 -9.18 -1.43
CA LEU A 77 10.20 -8.96 0.02
C LEU A 77 9.96 -10.24 0.82
N ASP A 78 9.13 -11.12 0.32
CA ASP A 78 8.81 -12.45 0.86
C ASP A 78 9.91 -13.50 0.65
N GLU A 79 10.95 -13.20 -0.10
CA GLU A 79 12.17 -13.99 -0.16
C GLU A 79 13.24 -13.51 0.84
N ILE A 80 13.09 -12.29 1.35
CA ILE A 80 13.96 -11.69 2.36
C ILE A 80 13.45 -12.00 3.77
N PHE A 81 12.12 -11.95 3.95
CA PHE A 81 11.44 -12.14 5.23
C PHE A 81 10.44 -13.28 5.15
N PRO A 82 10.27 -14.06 6.24
CA PRO A 82 9.26 -15.11 6.28
C PRO A 82 7.85 -14.56 6.09
N GLY A 83 7.09 -15.23 5.26
CA GLY A 83 5.68 -14.94 5.01
C GLY A 83 4.83 -16.19 5.06
N ARG A 84 3.53 -16.03 5.27
CA ARG A 84 2.51 -17.07 5.09
C ARG A 84 1.94 -16.97 3.69
N LEU A 85 1.81 -18.11 3.03
CA LEU A 85 1.24 -18.20 1.69
C LEU A 85 -0.27 -17.95 1.74
N VAL A 86 -0.77 -17.29 0.70
CA VAL A 86 -2.20 -17.13 0.36
C VAL A 86 -2.37 -17.76 -1.00
N HIS A 87 -2.97 -18.95 -1.05
CA HIS A 87 -3.06 -19.70 -2.30
C HIS A 87 -4.03 -19.03 -3.27
N ARG A 88 -3.64 -19.03 -4.54
CA ARG A 88 -4.48 -18.58 -5.65
C ARG A 88 -5.75 -19.42 -5.78
N ALA A 89 -6.68 -18.93 -6.58
CA ALA A 89 -7.83 -19.73 -6.97
C ALA A 89 -7.42 -20.90 -7.89
N GLU A 90 -8.16 -21.99 -7.81
CA GLU A 90 -8.01 -23.10 -8.75
C GLU A 90 -8.24 -22.66 -10.21
N ALA A 91 -9.26 -21.82 -10.41
CA ALA A 91 -9.54 -21.17 -11.68
C ALA A 91 -9.51 -19.64 -11.52
N ALA A 92 -8.55 -18.98 -12.16
CA ALA A 92 -8.45 -17.53 -12.14
C ALA A 92 -9.65 -16.86 -12.80
N SER A 93 -10.15 -15.78 -12.20
CA SER A 93 -11.14 -14.94 -12.87
C SER A 93 -10.45 -14.10 -13.95
N ARG A 94 -10.76 -14.44 -15.21
CA ARG A 94 -10.14 -13.78 -16.35
C ARG A 94 -10.59 -12.31 -16.41
N LEU A 95 -9.62 -11.40 -16.54
CA LEU A 95 -9.84 -10.02 -16.91
C LEU A 95 -9.69 -9.90 -18.43
N ALA A 96 -10.68 -9.31 -19.09
CA ALA A 96 -10.60 -9.01 -20.52
C ALA A 96 -9.54 -7.94 -20.79
N ARG A 97 -9.22 -7.70 -22.04
CA ARG A 97 -8.29 -6.63 -22.44
C ARG A 97 -8.91 -5.81 -23.56
N ALA A 98 -8.68 -4.52 -23.52
CA ALA A 98 -9.02 -3.60 -24.59
C ALA A 98 -7.75 -2.90 -25.10
N PRO A 99 -7.79 -2.33 -26.31
CA PRO A 99 -6.71 -1.47 -26.80
C PRO A 99 -6.43 -0.34 -25.80
N GLU A 100 -5.15 -0.05 -25.60
CA GLU A 100 -4.74 0.99 -24.64
C GLU A 100 -5.23 2.37 -25.11
N PRO A 101 -6.01 3.09 -24.26
CA PRO A 101 -6.46 4.44 -24.59
C PRO A 101 -5.30 5.44 -24.45
N ARG A 102 -5.31 6.50 -25.26
CA ARG A 102 -4.44 7.64 -25.02
C ARG A 102 -4.92 8.38 -23.76
N ILE A 103 -4.09 8.36 -22.70
CA ILE A 103 -4.37 9.05 -21.45
C ILE A 103 -3.52 10.33 -21.39
N THR A 104 -4.19 11.48 -21.21
CA THR A 104 -3.57 12.78 -21.01
C THR A 104 -4.23 13.51 -19.85
N TRP A 105 -3.48 14.35 -19.16
CA TRP A 105 -4.01 15.24 -18.12
C TRP A 105 -3.23 16.55 -18.09
N ARG A 106 -3.71 17.52 -17.33
CA ARG A 106 -2.98 18.75 -17.09
C ARG A 106 -2.44 18.80 -15.66
N LEU A 107 -1.19 19.19 -15.54
CA LEU A 107 -0.52 19.46 -14.28
C LEU A 107 0.28 20.76 -14.46
N GLU A 108 0.05 21.73 -13.57
CA GLU A 108 0.71 23.06 -13.63
C GLU A 108 0.57 23.75 -15.00
N GLY A 109 -0.57 23.58 -15.65
CA GLY A 109 -0.86 24.17 -16.96
C GLY A 109 -0.31 23.40 -18.17
N GLU A 110 0.57 22.41 -17.97
CA GLU A 110 1.14 21.60 -19.03
C GLU A 110 0.35 20.31 -19.27
N GLU A 111 0.23 19.91 -20.55
CA GLU A 111 -0.30 18.62 -20.89
C GLU A 111 0.74 17.53 -20.60
N ARG A 112 0.33 16.51 -19.87
CA ARG A 112 1.11 15.32 -19.53
C ARG A 112 0.53 14.09 -20.22
N THR A 113 1.38 13.11 -20.52
CA THR A 113 1.00 11.82 -21.08
C THR A 113 1.47 10.68 -20.18
N LEU A 114 0.84 9.52 -20.29
CA LEU A 114 1.24 8.33 -19.53
C LEU A 114 2.71 7.97 -19.78
N ASN A 115 3.21 8.05 -21.01
CA ASN A 115 4.61 7.77 -21.31
C ASN A 115 5.56 8.77 -20.63
N ALA A 116 5.18 10.07 -20.63
CA ALA A 116 5.97 11.09 -19.95
C ALA A 116 5.98 10.89 -18.42
N TYR A 117 4.88 10.41 -17.84
CA TYR A 117 4.80 10.02 -16.42
C TYR A 117 5.79 8.90 -16.11
N LEU A 118 5.70 7.77 -16.84
CA LEU A 118 6.56 6.60 -16.64
C LEU A 118 8.04 6.89 -16.92
N ALA A 119 8.36 7.88 -17.76
CA ALA A 119 9.73 8.31 -18.00
C ALA A 119 10.34 9.10 -16.84
N ARG A 120 9.52 9.65 -15.92
CA ARG A 120 9.96 10.44 -14.75
C ARG A 120 9.78 9.71 -13.43
N GLN A 121 8.68 8.99 -13.28
CA GLN A 121 8.32 8.35 -12.02
C GLN A 121 8.86 6.91 -11.95
N PRO A 122 9.49 6.53 -10.82
CA PRO A 122 10.07 5.20 -10.65
C PRO A 122 8.98 4.14 -10.35
N ALA A 123 7.95 4.11 -11.22
CA ALA A 123 6.89 3.13 -11.15
C ALA A 123 7.41 1.76 -11.60
N THR A 124 7.26 0.74 -10.79
CA THR A 124 7.61 -0.64 -11.13
C THR A 124 6.49 -1.34 -11.89
N GLY A 125 5.23 -0.91 -11.62
CA GLY A 125 4.05 -1.40 -12.31
C GLY A 125 2.91 -0.37 -12.28
N LEU A 126 2.17 -0.28 -13.39
CA LEU A 126 0.96 0.53 -13.53
C LEU A 126 -0.10 -0.27 -14.27
N LEU A 127 -1.27 -0.43 -13.65
CA LEU A 127 -2.40 -1.10 -14.27
C LEU A 127 -3.67 -0.27 -14.10
N ILE A 128 -4.40 -0.04 -15.18
CA ILE A 128 -5.71 0.61 -15.16
C ILE A 128 -6.74 -0.39 -15.69
N ALA A 129 -7.82 -0.58 -14.93
CA ALA A 129 -8.90 -1.47 -15.32
C ALA A 129 -10.26 -0.80 -15.06
N ARG A 130 -11.26 -1.16 -15.87
CA ARG A 130 -12.65 -0.75 -15.69
C ARG A 130 -13.57 -1.98 -15.78
N GLY A 131 -14.36 -2.22 -14.74
CA GLY A 131 -15.19 -3.41 -14.67
C GLY A 131 -14.36 -4.69 -14.59
N ASP A 132 -14.38 -5.51 -15.67
CA ASP A 132 -13.58 -6.72 -15.81
C ASP A 132 -12.50 -6.60 -16.90
N THR A 133 -12.21 -5.38 -17.38
CA THR A 133 -11.38 -5.13 -18.55
C THR A 133 -10.14 -4.31 -18.17
N ILE A 134 -8.95 -4.83 -18.48
CA ILE A 134 -7.67 -4.13 -18.38
C ILE A 134 -7.54 -3.19 -19.57
N LEU A 135 -7.29 -1.92 -19.30
CA LEU A 135 -7.10 -0.85 -20.29
C LEU A 135 -5.62 -0.48 -20.46
N VAL A 136 -4.85 -0.54 -19.37
CA VAL A 136 -3.41 -0.26 -19.34
C VAL A 136 -2.75 -1.29 -18.46
N GLU A 137 -1.59 -1.80 -18.88
CA GLU A 137 -0.74 -2.67 -18.06
C GLU A 137 0.73 -2.49 -18.45
N ARG A 138 1.51 -1.86 -17.56
CA ARG A 138 2.87 -1.41 -17.79
C ARG A 138 3.79 -1.85 -16.65
N TYR A 139 4.98 -2.33 -17.00
CA TYR A 139 6.03 -2.75 -16.06
C TYR A 139 7.36 -2.12 -16.47
N GLN A 140 8.14 -1.67 -15.48
CA GLN A 140 9.49 -1.14 -15.67
C GLN A 140 10.50 -1.94 -14.86
N TYR A 141 11.80 -1.68 -15.07
CA TYR A 141 12.93 -2.30 -14.36
C TYR A 141 12.96 -3.83 -14.50
N ALA A 142 12.69 -4.33 -15.71
CA ALA A 142 12.60 -5.76 -15.99
C ALA A 142 11.57 -6.52 -15.11
N ARG A 143 10.63 -5.80 -14.49
CA ARG A 143 9.50 -6.45 -13.80
C ARG A 143 8.49 -6.96 -14.82
N THR A 144 7.77 -8.00 -14.43
CA THR A 144 6.82 -8.72 -15.28
C THR A 144 5.47 -8.88 -14.57
N ASP A 145 4.50 -9.41 -15.27
CA ASP A 145 3.19 -9.77 -14.74
C ASP A 145 3.20 -10.96 -13.76
N ARG A 146 4.37 -11.57 -13.55
CA ARG A 146 4.57 -12.68 -12.61
C ARG A 146 5.22 -12.25 -11.31
N ASP A 147 5.83 -11.05 -11.29
CA ASP A 147 6.48 -10.53 -10.09
C ASP A 147 5.42 -10.09 -9.07
N ARG A 148 5.69 -10.41 -7.81
CA ARG A 148 4.90 -9.87 -6.70
C ARG A 148 5.46 -8.52 -6.28
N PHE A 149 4.57 -7.62 -5.91
CA PHE A 149 4.91 -6.29 -5.40
C PHE A 149 4.42 -6.19 -3.96
N THR A 150 5.24 -5.60 -3.09
CA THR A 150 4.81 -5.42 -1.70
C THR A 150 3.77 -4.30 -1.58
N SER A 151 2.73 -4.54 -0.78
CA SER A 151 1.64 -3.60 -0.56
C SER A 151 2.02 -2.40 0.30
N TRP A 152 3.04 -2.54 1.14
CA TRP A 152 3.18 -1.69 2.31
C TRP A 152 1.82 -1.48 2.98
N SER A 153 1.45 -0.25 3.32
CA SER A 153 0.23 0.04 4.09
C SER A 153 -1.09 -0.20 3.35
N MET A 154 -1.10 -0.55 2.05
CA MET A 154 -2.33 -0.99 1.38
C MET A 154 -2.98 -2.20 2.08
N ALA A 155 -2.17 -3.03 2.77
CA ALA A 155 -2.66 -4.16 3.56
C ALA A 155 -3.62 -3.75 4.68
N LYS A 156 -3.57 -2.51 5.18
CA LYS A 156 -4.48 -2.02 6.23
C LYS A 156 -5.95 -2.08 5.78
N THR A 157 -6.22 -1.65 4.54
CA THR A 157 -7.58 -1.74 4.00
C THR A 157 -8.01 -3.19 3.84
N VAL A 158 -7.10 -4.09 3.44
CA VAL A 158 -7.40 -5.54 3.37
C VAL A 158 -7.78 -6.07 4.76
N THR A 159 -7.01 -5.72 5.80
CA THR A 159 -7.33 -6.09 7.19
C THR A 159 -8.71 -5.57 7.61
N SER A 160 -9.05 -4.32 7.26
CA SER A 160 -10.38 -3.76 7.51
C SER A 160 -11.49 -4.56 6.81
N MET A 161 -11.30 -4.94 5.55
CA MET A 161 -12.30 -5.72 4.82
C MET A 161 -12.54 -7.09 5.47
N LEU A 162 -11.47 -7.73 5.96
CA LEU A 162 -11.58 -8.98 6.70
C LEU A 162 -12.31 -8.81 8.05
N ILE A 163 -12.13 -7.70 8.77
CA ILE A 163 -12.94 -7.35 9.96
C ILE A 163 -14.41 -7.26 9.60
N GLY A 164 -14.77 -6.59 8.49
CA GLY A 164 -16.16 -6.49 8.04
C GLY A 164 -16.79 -7.84 7.73
N ILE A 165 -16.05 -8.75 7.12
CA ILE A 165 -16.50 -10.12 6.88
C ILE A 165 -16.66 -10.86 8.21
N ALA A 166 -15.72 -10.75 9.15
CA ALA A 166 -15.79 -11.41 10.45
C ALA A 166 -16.97 -10.93 11.29
N ILE A 167 -17.37 -9.66 11.16
CA ILE A 167 -18.59 -9.13 11.79
C ILE A 167 -19.84 -9.77 11.15
N ALA A 168 -19.91 -9.81 9.82
CA ALA A 168 -21.04 -10.41 9.12
C ALA A 168 -21.20 -11.92 9.37
N GLU A 169 -20.10 -12.61 9.65
CA GLU A 169 -20.08 -14.03 10.02
C GLU A 169 -20.31 -14.26 11.53
N GLY A 170 -20.41 -13.20 12.34
CA GLY A 170 -20.66 -13.28 13.77
C GLY A 170 -19.44 -13.63 14.63
N PHE A 171 -18.23 -13.71 14.05
CA PHE A 171 -16.99 -13.88 14.81
C PHE A 171 -16.64 -12.65 15.64
N ILE A 172 -16.94 -11.47 15.11
CA ILE A 172 -16.84 -10.20 15.81
C ILE A 172 -18.26 -9.66 15.98
N ARG A 173 -18.65 -9.29 17.20
CA ARG A 173 -20.03 -8.88 17.50
C ARG A 173 -20.33 -7.46 17.06
N SER A 174 -19.38 -6.53 17.30
CA SER A 174 -19.57 -5.11 17.02
C SER A 174 -18.23 -4.39 16.85
N VAL A 175 -18.22 -3.35 16.02
CA VAL A 175 -17.12 -2.38 15.97
C VAL A 175 -16.96 -1.58 17.26
N ASP A 176 -17.98 -1.54 18.11
CA ASP A 176 -17.97 -0.81 19.37
C ASP A 176 -17.39 -1.64 20.54
N ASP A 177 -17.14 -2.92 20.31
CA ASP A 177 -16.45 -3.77 21.29
C ASP A 177 -15.00 -3.32 21.47
N PRO A 178 -14.47 -3.31 22.70
CA PRO A 178 -13.05 -3.06 22.95
C PRO A 178 -12.19 -4.24 22.46
N ALA A 179 -10.97 -3.96 22.01
CA ALA A 179 -10.08 -5.01 21.50
C ALA A 179 -9.80 -6.13 22.51
N ALA A 180 -9.76 -5.81 23.82
CA ALA A 180 -9.57 -6.79 24.89
C ALA A 180 -10.72 -7.80 25.01
N ALA A 181 -11.89 -7.54 24.42
CA ALA A 181 -12.99 -8.51 24.38
C ALA A 181 -12.66 -9.76 23.53
N TYR A 182 -11.70 -9.62 22.61
CA TYR A 182 -11.23 -10.69 21.72
C TYR A 182 -9.81 -11.14 22.04
N VAL A 183 -8.97 -10.21 22.54
CA VAL A 183 -7.57 -10.45 22.89
C VAL A 183 -7.37 -10.11 24.38
N PRO A 184 -7.69 -11.04 25.32
CA PRO A 184 -7.61 -10.79 26.77
C PRO A 184 -6.23 -10.32 27.23
N GLU A 185 -5.17 -10.71 26.55
CA GLU A 185 -3.79 -10.30 26.84
C GLU A 185 -3.56 -8.80 26.66
N LEU A 186 -4.45 -8.10 25.96
CA LEU A 186 -4.45 -6.64 25.87
C LEU A 186 -5.21 -5.98 27.02
N ALA A 187 -5.85 -6.73 27.91
CA ALA A 187 -6.51 -6.17 29.08
C ALA A 187 -5.50 -5.34 29.91
N GLY A 188 -5.92 -4.17 30.36
CA GLY A 188 -5.01 -3.24 31.05
C GLY A 188 -4.22 -2.32 30.16
N THR A 189 -4.17 -2.55 28.84
CA THR A 189 -3.51 -1.64 27.89
C THR A 189 -4.50 -0.60 27.33
N GLU A 190 -3.96 0.52 26.84
CA GLU A 190 -4.78 1.55 26.21
C GLU A 190 -5.43 1.04 24.90
N TYR A 191 -4.71 0.25 24.11
CA TYR A 191 -5.27 -0.39 22.92
C TYR A 191 -6.37 -1.39 23.28
N GLY A 192 -6.18 -2.18 24.35
CA GLY A 192 -7.18 -3.15 24.78
C GLY A 192 -8.52 -2.51 25.19
N ARG A 193 -8.48 -1.30 25.78
CA ARG A 193 -9.66 -0.50 26.14
C ARG A 193 -10.29 0.28 24.99
N THR A 194 -9.63 0.31 23.83
CA THR A 194 -10.10 1.05 22.64
C THR A 194 -11.06 0.18 21.82
N SER A 195 -12.19 0.75 21.39
CA SER A 195 -13.13 0.06 20.50
C SER A 195 -12.51 -0.18 19.11
N LEU A 196 -12.95 -1.24 18.44
CA LEU A 196 -12.51 -1.56 17.09
C LEU A 196 -12.80 -0.41 16.12
N ARG A 197 -13.93 0.31 16.31
CA ARG A 197 -14.27 1.52 15.54
C ARG A 197 -13.15 2.55 15.58
N HIS A 198 -12.67 2.90 16.77
CA HIS A 198 -11.63 3.91 16.90
C HIS A 198 -10.27 3.43 16.39
N LEU A 199 -9.98 2.14 16.48
CA LEU A 199 -8.79 1.53 15.85
C LEU A 199 -8.91 1.55 14.32
N LEU A 200 -10.08 1.22 13.77
CA LEU A 200 -10.35 1.30 12.33
C LEU A 200 -10.21 2.73 11.79
N GLN A 201 -10.53 3.74 12.59
CA GLN A 201 -10.51 5.16 12.25
C GLN A 201 -9.17 5.86 12.56
N MET A 202 -8.14 5.14 13.01
CA MET A 202 -6.87 5.75 13.43
C MET A 202 -7.09 6.87 14.48
N SER A 203 -7.94 6.61 15.46
CA SER A 203 -8.39 7.61 16.44
C SER A 203 -8.42 7.11 17.87
N SER A 204 -7.57 6.13 18.20
CA SER A 204 -7.44 5.61 19.57
C SER A 204 -7.03 6.67 20.59
N GLY A 205 -6.30 7.71 20.14
CA GLY A 205 -5.66 8.69 21.01
C GLY A 205 -4.41 8.15 21.71
N VAL A 206 -3.96 6.95 21.42
CA VAL A 206 -2.69 6.39 21.93
C VAL A 206 -1.53 7.06 21.19
N ARG A 207 -0.49 7.42 21.94
CA ARG A 207 0.74 7.97 21.36
C ARG A 207 1.41 6.91 20.49
N PHE A 208 1.60 7.28 19.23
CA PHE A 208 2.40 6.50 18.28
C PHE A 208 3.05 7.44 17.26
N ARG A 209 4.37 7.37 17.13
CA ARG A 209 5.12 8.19 16.18
C ARG A 209 5.38 7.40 14.91
N GLU A 210 4.56 7.67 13.89
CA GLU A 210 4.67 7.09 12.55
C GLU A 210 5.66 7.91 11.70
N ASP A 211 6.93 7.93 12.08
CA ASP A 211 8.00 8.69 11.44
C ASP A 211 9.00 7.72 10.80
N TYR A 212 8.97 7.62 9.49
CA TYR A 212 9.80 6.68 8.72
C TYR A 212 11.25 7.16 8.55
N SER A 213 11.56 8.43 8.83
CA SER A 213 12.90 8.98 8.73
C SER A 213 13.75 8.71 9.98
N ALA A 214 13.11 8.42 11.10
CA ALA A 214 13.77 8.25 12.40
C ALA A 214 13.82 6.78 12.82
N GLY A 215 15.01 6.19 12.83
CA GLY A 215 15.23 4.79 13.25
C GLY A 215 14.81 4.46 14.70
N SER A 216 14.55 5.49 15.54
CA SER A 216 14.05 5.35 16.92
C SER A 216 12.55 5.65 17.05
N SER A 217 11.81 5.79 15.95
CA SER A 217 10.37 6.03 15.96
C SER A 217 9.58 4.82 16.44
N ASP A 218 8.30 5.02 16.77
CA ASP A 218 7.45 3.91 17.21
C ASP A 218 7.15 2.94 16.07
N ILE A 219 7.03 3.44 14.81
CA ILE A 219 6.91 2.55 13.65
C ILE A 219 8.17 1.70 13.46
N ALA A 220 9.37 2.25 13.64
CA ALA A 220 10.60 1.47 13.56
C ALA A 220 10.64 0.36 14.61
N ARG A 221 10.19 0.65 15.86
CA ARG A 221 10.08 -0.35 16.94
C ARG A 221 9.05 -1.44 16.60
N LEU A 222 7.90 -1.06 16.05
CA LEU A 222 6.88 -2.02 15.61
C LEU A 222 7.40 -2.93 14.49
N VAL A 223 8.08 -2.36 13.48
CA VAL A 223 8.70 -3.09 12.38
C VAL A 223 9.75 -4.08 12.88
N LEU A 224 10.59 -3.67 13.86
CA LEU A 224 11.55 -4.56 14.50
C LEU A 224 10.88 -5.74 15.23
N ALA A 225 9.76 -5.50 15.90
CA ALA A 225 9.03 -6.51 16.66
C ALA A 225 8.21 -7.45 15.77
N THR A 226 7.86 -7.03 14.55
CA THR A 226 7.05 -7.79 13.60
C THR A 226 7.92 -8.46 12.52
N TYR A 227 7.85 -8.05 11.27
CA TYR A 227 8.48 -8.79 10.17
C TYR A 227 10.02 -8.79 10.17
N LEU A 228 10.68 -7.84 10.82
CA LEU A 228 12.13 -7.93 11.09
C LEU A 228 12.46 -8.94 12.20
N ARG A 229 11.45 -9.42 12.93
CA ARG A 229 11.50 -10.54 13.86
C ARG A 229 12.54 -10.38 14.99
N ARG A 230 12.64 -9.17 15.53
CA ARG A 230 13.36 -8.91 16.78
C ARG A 230 12.35 -8.87 17.93
N GLY A 231 12.33 -9.93 18.75
CA GLY A 231 11.36 -10.11 19.82
C GLY A 231 10.43 -11.30 19.60
N THR A 232 9.44 -11.47 20.46
CA THR A 232 8.50 -12.59 20.44
C THR A 232 7.36 -12.40 19.42
N GLY A 233 7.07 -11.16 19.03
CA GLY A 233 5.94 -10.85 18.14
C GLY A 233 4.58 -10.89 18.85
N GLY A 234 3.50 -11.02 18.08
CA GLY A 234 2.15 -11.10 18.60
C GLY A 234 1.76 -9.89 19.44
N VAL A 235 1.11 -10.12 20.58
CA VAL A 235 0.66 -9.08 21.52
C VAL A 235 1.84 -8.22 22.02
N SER A 236 3.02 -8.83 22.23
CA SER A 236 4.21 -8.11 22.72
C SER A 236 4.72 -7.04 21.73
N ALA A 237 4.33 -7.11 20.46
CA ALA A 237 4.71 -6.09 19.48
C ALA A 237 3.97 -4.75 19.69
N VAL A 238 2.80 -4.76 20.32
CA VAL A 238 1.95 -3.56 20.49
C VAL A 238 1.85 -3.06 21.93
N THR A 239 2.05 -3.92 22.93
CA THR A 239 1.95 -3.54 24.35
C THR A 239 2.91 -2.44 24.81
N PRO A 240 4.10 -2.22 24.21
CA PRO A 240 4.95 -1.10 24.57
C PRO A 240 4.36 0.30 24.26
N PHE A 241 3.35 0.38 23.39
CA PHE A 241 2.67 1.61 23.04
C PHE A 241 1.44 1.79 23.92
N ASN A 242 1.63 2.27 25.14
CA ASN A 242 0.60 2.28 26.19
C ASN A 242 0.45 3.65 26.90
N GLN A 243 0.58 4.73 26.13
CA GLN A 243 0.35 6.09 26.62
C GLN A 243 -0.76 6.74 25.80
N ARG A 244 -1.90 7.03 26.44
CA ARG A 244 -3.00 7.77 25.79
C ARG A 244 -2.80 9.28 25.98
N LEU A 245 -2.89 10.03 24.87
CA LEU A 245 -2.76 11.50 24.86
C LEU A 245 -4.09 12.22 24.72
N ALA A 246 -5.12 11.54 24.18
CA ALA A 246 -6.45 12.11 23.99
C ALA A 246 -7.52 11.01 24.09
N PRO A 247 -8.78 11.35 24.45
CA PRO A 247 -9.87 10.39 24.38
C PRO A 247 -10.04 9.82 22.96
N PRO A 248 -10.46 8.53 22.83
CA PRO A 248 -10.73 7.95 21.53
C PRO A 248 -11.80 8.75 20.76
N GLY A 249 -11.68 8.79 19.42
CA GLY A 249 -12.63 9.47 18.56
C GLY A 249 -12.59 10.99 18.62
N ARG A 250 -11.48 11.59 19.04
CA ARG A 250 -11.33 13.05 19.10
C ARG A 250 -10.39 13.62 18.05
N ARG A 251 -9.46 12.80 17.59
CA ARG A 251 -8.46 13.25 16.63
C ARG A 251 -7.95 12.06 15.82
N PHE A 252 -7.71 12.29 14.53
CA PHE A 252 -6.97 11.36 13.69
C PHE A 252 -5.47 11.38 14.05
N SER A 253 -4.88 10.19 14.14
CA SER A 253 -3.44 10.02 14.28
C SER A 253 -3.03 8.68 13.68
N TYR A 254 -2.49 8.72 12.47
CA TYR A 254 -2.11 7.50 11.75
C TYR A 254 -1.17 6.63 12.58
N SER A 255 -1.50 5.37 12.75
CA SER A 255 -0.78 4.44 13.63
C SER A 255 -0.85 3.00 13.10
N SER A 256 0.28 2.49 12.63
CA SER A 256 0.39 1.09 12.20
C SER A 256 0.12 0.10 13.34
N ALA A 257 0.35 0.49 14.60
CA ALA A 257 0.04 -0.35 15.75
C ALA A 257 -1.48 -0.59 15.91
N GLU A 258 -2.33 0.36 15.56
CA GLU A 258 -3.79 0.18 15.59
C GLU A 258 -4.23 -0.94 14.64
N THR A 259 -3.67 -0.98 13.44
CA THR A 259 -3.96 -2.07 12.50
C THR A 259 -3.38 -3.40 12.97
N GLN A 260 -2.20 -3.40 13.61
CA GLN A 260 -1.66 -4.64 14.18
C GLN A 260 -2.57 -5.19 15.28
N VAL A 261 -3.15 -4.34 16.12
CA VAL A 261 -4.17 -4.75 17.11
C VAL A 261 -5.40 -5.34 16.43
N LEU A 262 -5.89 -4.71 15.34
CA LEU A 262 -7.00 -5.27 14.56
C LEU A 262 -6.68 -6.65 13.99
N GLY A 263 -5.43 -6.87 13.55
CA GLY A 263 -4.95 -8.18 13.10
C GLY A 263 -4.95 -9.22 14.21
N LEU A 264 -4.54 -8.86 15.44
CA LEU A 264 -4.62 -9.73 16.62
C LEU A 264 -6.08 -10.09 16.95
N VAL A 265 -6.97 -9.10 16.91
CA VAL A 265 -8.42 -9.31 17.13
C VAL A 265 -8.99 -10.26 16.09
N LEU A 266 -8.68 -10.04 14.81
CA LEU A 266 -9.19 -10.87 13.72
C LEU A 266 -8.76 -12.33 13.88
N ARG A 267 -7.48 -12.56 14.16
CA ARG A 267 -6.94 -13.91 14.39
C ARG A 267 -7.58 -14.58 15.60
N ALA A 268 -7.71 -13.87 16.72
CA ALA A 268 -8.32 -14.40 17.94
C ALA A 268 -9.81 -14.72 17.75
N ALA A 269 -10.57 -13.83 17.12
CA ALA A 269 -11.99 -14.00 16.89
C ALA A 269 -12.31 -15.13 15.92
N THR A 270 -11.55 -15.25 14.82
CA THR A 270 -11.80 -16.27 13.78
C THR A 270 -11.11 -17.60 14.06
N GLY A 271 -10.13 -17.64 14.96
CA GLY A 271 -9.25 -18.78 15.20
C GLY A 271 -8.33 -19.11 14.02
N ARG A 272 -8.17 -18.20 13.05
CA ARG A 272 -7.41 -18.42 11.82
C ARG A 272 -6.35 -17.36 11.62
N PRO A 273 -5.18 -17.69 11.05
CA PRO A 273 -4.24 -16.73 10.49
C PRO A 273 -4.92 -15.80 9.47
N LEU A 274 -4.45 -14.54 9.39
CA LEU A 274 -5.04 -13.54 8.48
C LEU A 274 -4.92 -13.97 7.03
N ALA A 275 -3.79 -14.55 6.64
CA ALA A 275 -3.54 -15.05 5.28
C ALA A 275 -4.53 -16.15 4.89
N GLU A 276 -4.79 -17.11 5.77
CA GLU A 276 -5.75 -18.19 5.53
C GLU A 276 -7.20 -17.68 5.48
N TYR A 277 -7.52 -16.66 6.29
CA TYR A 277 -8.82 -16.03 6.25
C TYR A 277 -9.01 -15.19 4.98
N LEU A 278 -7.98 -14.44 4.56
CA LEU A 278 -7.94 -13.74 3.26
C LEU A 278 -8.11 -14.72 2.09
N GLU A 279 -7.37 -15.83 2.11
CA GLU A 279 -7.47 -16.89 1.11
C GLU A 279 -8.90 -17.37 0.93
N ALA A 280 -9.52 -17.78 2.03
CA ALA A 280 -10.85 -18.40 2.00
C ALA A 280 -11.98 -17.40 1.69
N LYS A 281 -11.84 -16.13 2.11
CA LYS A 281 -12.94 -15.16 2.03
C LYS A 281 -12.87 -14.21 0.84
N ILE A 282 -11.67 -13.90 0.37
CA ILE A 282 -11.46 -12.92 -0.72
C ILE A 282 -10.64 -13.52 -1.85
N TRP A 283 -9.44 -14.06 -1.56
CA TRP A 283 -8.43 -14.34 -2.58
C TRP A 283 -8.90 -15.42 -3.57
N GLN A 284 -9.25 -16.57 -3.08
CA GLN A 284 -9.80 -17.64 -3.92
C GLN A 284 -11.18 -17.30 -4.49
N PRO A 285 -12.16 -16.78 -3.70
CA PRO A 285 -13.47 -16.42 -4.22
C PRO A 285 -13.47 -15.33 -5.30
N MET A 286 -12.52 -14.36 -5.27
CA MET A 286 -12.38 -13.37 -6.35
C MET A 286 -11.65 -13.92 -7.57
N GLY A 287 -11.10 -15.12 -7.49
CA GLY A 287 -10.39 -15.77 -8.60
C GLY A 287 -9.00 -15.19 -8.82
N ALA A 288 -8.23 -15.01 -7.75
CA ALA A 288 -6.83 -14.58 -7.86
C ALA A 288 -6.01 -15.52 -8.76
N GLU A 289 -5.18 -14.94 -9.63
CA GLU A 289 -4.41 -15.73 -10.62
C GLU A 289 -3.08 -16.26 -10.08
N ALA A 290 -2.56 -15.61 -9.03
CA ALA A 290 -1.28 -15.98 -8.44
C ALA A 290 -1.38 -16.12 -6.91
N ASP A 291 -0.46 -16.92 -6.37
CA ASP A 291 -0.26 -16.97 -4.93
C ASP A 291 0.26 -15.62 -4.43
N ALA A 292 -0.26 -15.18 -3.30
CA ALA A 292 0.26 -14.05 -2.56
C ALA A 292 0.98 -14.53 -1.29
N THR A 293 1.69 -13.64 -0.62
CA THR A 293 2.31 -13.90 0.67
C THR A 293 2.05 -12.74 1.62
N TRP A 294 1.91 -13.03 2.91
CA TRP A 294 1.80 -12.01 3.94
C TRP A 294 2.88 -12.23 4.99
N LEU A 295 3.74 -11.22 5.23
CA LEU A 295 4.87 -11.39 6.14
C LEU A 295 4.40 -11.62 7.58
N VAL A 296 5.15 -12.49 8.30
CA VAL A 296 4.83 -12.92 9.66
C VAL A 296 5.97 -12.62 10.64
N ASP A 297 5.60 -12.39 11.90
CA ASP A 297 6.52 -12.28 13.03
C ASP A 297 6.92 -13.65 13.62
N ASN A 298 7.65 -13.65 14.72
CA ASN A 298 8.11 -14.89 15.39
C ASN A 298 6.97 -15.69 16.05
N SER A 299 5.82 -15.08 16.33
CA SER A 299 4.63 -15.77 16.82
C SER A 299 3.79 -16.38 15.69
N GLY A 300 4.16 -16.12 14.42
CA GLY A 300 3.37 -16.47 13.25
C GLY A 300 2.16 -15.55 13.05
N GLN A 301 2.14 -14.37 13.69
CA GLN A 301 1.14 -13.33 13.43
C GLN A 301 1.56 -12.54 12.20
N GLU A 302 0.63 -12.32 11.29
CA GLU A 302 0.87 -11.48 10.11
C GLU A 302 1.07 -10.02 10.52
N ALA A 303 1.94 -9.31 9.78
CA ALA A 303 2.07 -7.87 9.86
C ALA A 303 0.83 -7.22 9.23
N ALA A 304 -0.26 -7.14 10.00
CA ALA A 304 -1.58 -6.73 9.52
C ALA A 304 -1.59 -5.33 8.88
N PHE A 305 -0.61 -4.49 9.25
CA PHE A 305 -0.48 -3.12 8.77
C PHE A 305 0.31 -2.98 7.46
N CYS A 306 0.96 -4.06 6.97
CA CYS A 306 1.79 -4.01 5.75
C CYS A 306 2.03 -5.38 5.12
N CYS A 307 2.78 -5.34 4.03
CA CYS A 307 3.62 -6.46 3.58
C CYS A 307 2.85 -7.69 3.09
N LEU A 308 1.64 -7.49 2.55
CA LEU A 308 1.01 -8.39 1.60
C LEU A 308 1.73 -8.23 0.26
N ASN A 309 2.18 -9.31 -0.36
CA ASN A 309 2.90 -9.30 -1.63
C ASN A 309 2.07 -10.04 -2.68
N ALA A 310 1.73 -9.35 -3.76
CA ALA A 310 0.86 -9.89 -4.80
C ALA A 310 1.24 -9.39 -6.19
N VAL A 311 0.81 -10.08 -7.22
CA VAL A 311 0.94 -9.62 -8.60
C VAL A 311 0.01 -8.44 -8.87
N LEU A 312 0.37 -7.59 -9.82
CA LEU A 312 -0.33 -6.33 -10.11
C LEU A 312 -1.81 -6.56 -10.47
N ARG A 313 -2.11 -7.63 -11.22
CA ARG A 313 -3.48 -7.99 -11.60
C ARG A 313 -4.35 -8.41 -10.43
N ASP A 314 -3.79 -9.04 -9.40
CA ASP A 314 -4.56 -9.43 -8.22
C ASP A 314 -4.82 -8.22 -7.30
N TYR A 315 -3.92 -7.24 -7.25
CA TYR A 315 -4.23 -5.93 -6.68
C TYR A 315 -5.35 -5.22 -7.45
N ALA A 316 -5.37 -5.34 -8.78
CA ALA A 316 -6.48 -4.80 -9.58
C ALA A 316 -7.80 -5.49 -9.26
N ARG A 317 -7.82 -6.82 -9.08
CA ARG A 317 -9.02 -7.56 -8.64
C ARG A 317 -9.52 -7.09 -7.28
N LEU A 318 -8.63 -6.84 -6.31
CA LEU A 318 -9.00 -6.25 -5.02
C LEU A 318 -9.64 -4.86 -5.20
N GLY A 319 -9.04 -3.99 -6.01
CA GLY A 319 -9.60 -2.68 -6.31
C GLY A 319 -10.97 -2.78 -6.99
N LEU A 320 -11.11 -3.67 -7.98
CA LEU A 320 -12.39 -3.90 -8.70
C LEU A 320 -13.47 -4.51 -7.78
N LEU A 321 -13.10 -5.39 -6.86
CA LEU A 321 -13.99 -5.92 -5.83
C LEU A 321 -14.55 -4.78 -4.97
N LEU A 322 -13.69 -3.86 -4.51
CA LEU A 322 -14.09 -2.69 -3.74
C LEU A 322 -14.92 -1.70 -4.57
N ALA A 323 -14.55 -1.48 -5.85
CA ALA A 323 -15.32 -0.64 -6.76
C ALA A 323 -16.75 -1.14 -6.98
N GLN A 324 -16.96 -2.44 -6.84
CA GLN A 324 -18.27 -3.10 -6.97
C GLN A 324 -18.97 -3.29 -5.60
N GLY A 325 -18.57 -2.53 -4.58
CA GLY A 325 -19.20 -2.61 -3.25
C GLY A 325 -19.01 -3.97 -2.57
N GLY A 326 -17.90 -4.65 -2.83
CA GLY A 326 -17.60 -5.97 -2.27
C GLY A 326 -18.27 -7.15 -3.01
N GLY A 327 -18.98 -6.87 -4.11
CA GLY A 327 -19.55 -7.87 -5.00
C GLY A 327 -18.56 -8.34 -6.06
N TRP A 328 -18.58 -9.62 -6.38
CA TRP A 328 -17.73 -10.21 -7.40
C TRP A 328 -18.48 -11.32 -8.17
N ARG A 329 -18.72 -11.11 -9.47
CA ARG A 329 -19.37 -12.09 -10.36
C ARG A 329 -20.64 -12.70 -9.77
N GLY A 330 -21.54 -11.84 -9.27
CA GLY A 330 -22.83 -12.24 -8.70
C GLY A 330 -22.78 -12.76 -7.26
N ARG A 331 -21.60 -12.78 -6.61
CA ARG A 331 -21.43 -13.15 -5.19
C ARG A 331 -21.05 -11.92 -4.38
N GLN A 332 -21.61 -11.75 -3.20
CA GLN A 332 -21.17 -10.74 -2.23
C GLN A 332 -20.05 -11.34 -1.37
N LEU A 333 -18.82 -10.88 -1.55
CA LEU A 333 -17.66 -11.37 -0.80
C LEU A 333 -17.39 -10.53 0.44
N ILE A 334 -17.56 -9.20 0.34
CA ILE A 334 -17.44 -8.26 1.46
C ILE A 334 -18.81 -7.59 1.62
N PRO A 335 -19.37 -7.48 2.83
CA PRO A 335 -20.69 -6.84 3.01
C PRO A 335 -20.73 -5.44 2.40
N ALA A 336 -21.72 -5.16 1.56
CA ALA A 336 -21.81 -3.88 0.83
C ALA A 336 -21.90 -2.68 1.80
N ALA A 337 -22.65 -2.82 2.90
CA ALA A 337 -22.74 -1.79 3.93
C ALA A 337 -21.37 -1.49 4.56
N TRP A 338 -20.54 -2.53 4.77
CA TRP A 338 -19.18 -2.35 5.28
C TRP A 338 -18.29 -1.57 4.31
N VAL A 339 -18.33 -1.91 3.01
CA VAL A 339 -17.54 -1.18 2.01
C VAL A 339 -17.97 0.29 1.96
N ILE A 340 -19.26 0.60 2.04
CA ILE A 340 -19.77 1.96 2.09
C ILE A 340 -19.24 2.68 3.34
N GLU A 341 -19.40 2.08 4.53
CA GLU A 341 -18.96 2.68 5.80
C GLU A 341 -17.44 2.90 5.82
N ALA A 342 -16.67 1.91 5.35
CA ALA A 342 -15.20 1.99 5.31
C ALA A 342 -14.66 3.04 4.33
N THR A 343 -15.42 3.41 3.31
CA THR A 343 -15.00 4.32 2.23
C THR A 343 -15.79 5.62 2.19
N THR A 344 -16.43 5.99 3.30
CA THR A 344 -17.15 7.25 3.46
C THR A 344 -16.69 7.93 4.74
N VAL A 345 -16.46 9.25 4.69
CA VAL A 345 -16.20 10.04 5.91
C VAL A 345 -17.52 10.16 6.70
N PRO A 346 -17.59 9.66 7.94
CA PRO A 346 -18.84 9.70 8.71
C PRO A 346 -19.29 11.14 9.01
N GLU A 347 -20.59 11.38 8.98
CA GLU A 347 -21.16 12.64 9.48
C GLU A 347 -20.84 12.82 10.96
N GLY A 348 -20.62 14.06 11.39
CA GLY A 348 -20.34 14.38 12.80
C GLY A 348 -18.92 14.02 13.27
N GLN A 349 -18.05 13.51 12.40
CA GLN A 349 -16.66 13.18 12.73
C GLN A 349 -15.67 14.08 11.97
N PRO A 350 -15.55 15.37 12.32
CA PRO A 350 -14.74 16.32 11.56
C PRO A 350 -13.26 15.98 11.57
N TYR A 351 -12.77 15.23 12.55
CA TYR A 351 -11.39 14.77 12.66
C TYR A 351 -10.98 13.74 11.59
N LEU A 352 -11.94 13.22 10.81
CA LEU A 352 -11.71 12.30 9.69
C LEU A 352 -11.83 12.97 8.32
N ARG A 353 -12.12 14.28 8.27
CA ARG A 353 -12.29 15.03 7.02
C ARG A 353 -10.96 15.57 6.48
N PRO A 354 -10.91 15.91 5.18
CA PRO A 354 -9.83 16.73 4.67
C PRO A 354 -9.63 18.00 5.51
N GLY A 355 -8.38 18.41 5.66
CA GLY A 355 -7.97 19.49 6.57
C GLY A 355 -7.62 19.01 7.97
N ALA A 356 -8.21 17.93 8.46
CA ALA A 356 -7.83 17.31 9.74
C ALA A 356 -6.95 16.06 9.57
N VAL A 357 -7.13 15.31 8.48
CA VAL A 357 -6.36 14.11 8.14
C VAL A 357 -5.15 14.49 7.29
N THR A 358 -5.40 14.94 6.07
CA THR A 358 -4.45 15.63 5.18
C THR A 358 -5.16 16.82 4.56
N ALA A 359 -4.48 17.62 3.74
CA ALA A 359 -5.12 18.77 3.06
C ALA A 359 -6.29 18.32 2.18
N THR A 360 -6.17 17.20 1.46
CA THR A 360 -7.10 16.76 0.41
C THR A 360 -7.81 15.44 0.70
N LEU A 361 -7.30 14.63 1.64
CA LEU A 361 -7.84 13.29 1.95
C LEU A 361 -8.54 13.26 3.30
N GLY A 362 -9.66 12.56 3.34
CA GLY A 362 -10.32 12.08 4.55
C GLY A 362 -9.91 10.64 4.88
N TYR A 363 -10.51 10.08 5.94
CA TYR A 363 -10.25 8.71 6.37
C TYR A 363 -11.53 7.99 6.80
N GLY A 364 -11.62 6.73 6.43
CA GLY A 364 -12.69 5.83 6.84
C GLY A 364 -12.18 4.70 7.74
N TYR A 365 -12.59 3.46 7.49
CA TYR A 365 -12.07 2.30 8.18
C TYR A 365 -10.82 1.77 7.46
N GLN A 366 -9.65 2.21 7.91
CA GLN A 366 -8.34 1.86 7.34
C GLN A 366 -8.21 2.15 5.84
N THR A 367 -8.99 3.13 5.35
CA THR A 367 -9.08 3.50 3.93
C THR A 367 -9.02 5.01 3.80
N TRP A 368 -8.20 5.50 2.88
CA TRP A 368 -8.08 6.91 2.53
C TRP A 368 -9.21 7.30 1.59
N ILE A 369 -9.82 8.45 1.80
CA ILE A 369 -10.98 8.92 1.05
C ILE A 369 -10.60 10.19 0.29
N GLY A 370 -10.74 10.14 -1.02
CA GLY A 370 -10.33 11.21 -1.93
C GLY A 370 -9.35 10.69 -2.99
N PRO A 371 -8.62 11.61 -3.68
CA PRO A 371 -8.68 13.06 -3.54
C PRO A 371 -10.04 13.64 -3.98
N LEU A 372 -10.63 14.51 -3.14
CA LEU A 372 -12.00 15.01 -3.34
C LEU A 372 -12.05 16.27 -4.20
N ASP A 373 -10.95 16.98 -4.36
CA ASP A 373 -10.81 18.27 -5.05
C ASP A 373 -10.32 18.17 -6.50
N THR A 374 -9.93 16.98 -6.93
CA THR A 374 -9.33 16.77 -8.26
C THR A 374 -10.35 16.36 -9.34
N VAL A 375 -11.57 16.03 -8.95
CA VAL A 375 -12.64 15.59 -9.86
C VAL A 375 -13.87 16.47 -9.67
N ALA A 376 -14.43 16.97 -10.76
CA ALA A 376 -15.46 18.02 -10.79
C ALA A 376 -16.87 17.58 -10.35
N ASP A 377 -17.03 16.43 -9.71
CA ASP A 377 -18.32 15.92 -9.25
C ASP A 377 -18.25 15.29 -7.85
N ASP A 378 -19.40 14.95 -7.27
CA ASP A 378 -19.57 14.37 -5.94
C ASP A 378 -19.22 12.88 -5.84
N ARG A 379 -18.27 12.40 -6.62
CA ARG A 379 -17.86 10.99 -6.63
C ARG A 379 -17.23 10.56 -5.30
N ARG A 380 -17.60 9.39 -4.86
CA ARG A 380 -16.94 8.73 -3.75
C ARG A 380 -15.65 8.06 -4.22
N LEU A 381 -14.57 8.84 -4.31
CA LEU A 381 -13.24 8.31 -4.60
C LEU A 381 -12.56 7.85 -3.30
N PHE A 382 -11.80 6.79 -3.37
CA PHE A 382 -10.97 6.33 -2.27
C PHE A 382 -9.74 5.57 -2.77
N LEU A 383 -8.78 5.37 -1.88
CA LEU A 383 -7.56 4.66 -2.21
C LEU A 383 -7.00 3.84 -1.05
N LEU A 384 -6.32 2.77 -1.41
CA LEU A 384 -5.41 2.04 -0.56
C LEU A 384 -4.04 2.68 -0.76
N TRP A 385 -3.37 3.08 0.32
CA TRP A 385 -2.11 3.80 0.23
C TRP A 385 -1.02 3.11 1.04
N GLY A 386 0.08 2.79 0.37
CA GLY A 386 1.35 2.34 0.95
C GLY A 386 2.47 3.34 0.65
N VAL A 387 3.44 3.43 1.54
CA VAL A 387 4.63 4.28 1.36
C VAL A 387 5.39 3.92 0.08
N ARG A 388 6.26 4.84 -0.37
CA ARG A 388 7.11 4.67 -1.56
C ARG A 388 6.33 4.47 -2.86
N GLY A 389 5.08 4.99 -2.93
CA GLY A 389 4.28 5.03 -4.16
C GLY A 389 3.38 3.83 -4.41
N GLN A 390 3.11 2.98 -3.40
CA GLN A 390 2.12 1.90 -3.57
C GLN A 390 0.71 2.44 -3.44
N ARG A 391 -0.13 2.28 -4.46
CA ARG A 391 -1.51 2.76 -4.44
C ARG A 391 -2.46 1.88 -5.25
N ILE A 392 -3.68 1.77 -4.75
CA ILE A 392 -4.84 1.31 -5.52
C ILE A 392 -5.89 2.40 -5.41
N TYR A 393 -6.09 3.15 -6.49
CA TYR A 393 -7.15 4.14 -6.60
C TYR A 393 -8.43 3.49 -7.08
N VAL A 394 -9.56 3.93 -6.56
CA VAL A 394 -10.86 3.32 -6.85
C VAL A 394 -11.93 4.39 -7.07
N ASP A 395 -12.62 4.30 -8.21
CA ASP A 395 -13.87 5.01 -8.50
C ASP A 395 -15.03 4.01 -8.61
N PRO A 396 -15.87 3.88 -7.59
CA PRO A 396 -17.02 2.96 -7.63
C PRO A 396 -18.05 3.31 -8.71
N ARG A 397 -18.22 4.61 -9.03
CA ARG A 397 -19.23 5.07 -9.98
C ARG A 397 -19.00 4.52 -11.37
N SER A 398 -17.75 4.56 -11.84
CA SER A 398 -17.37 4.04 -13.15
C SER A 398 -16.78 2.63 -13.11
N ARG A 399 -16.62 2.05 -11.91
CA ARG A 399 -15.89 0.79 -11.66
C ARG A 399 -14.45 0.84 -12.21
N LEU A 400 -13.82 2.01 -12.07
CA LEU A 400 -12.47 2.28 -12.55
C LEU A 400 -11.48 2.10 -11.40
N VAL A 401 -10.35 1.48 -11.70
CA VAL A 401 -9.27 1.21 -10.75
C VAL A 401 -7.95 1.53 -11.41
N MET A 402 -7.03 2.18 -10.66
CA MET A 402 -5.64 2.30 -11.04
C MET A 402 -4.77 1.72 -9.93
N VAL A 403 -3.98 0.70 -10.28
CA VAL A 403 -2.93 0.14 -9.40
C VAL A 403 -1.61 0.73 -9.82
N HIS A 404 -0.90 1.30 -8.86
CA HIS A 404 0.42 1.89 -9.03
C HIS A 404 1.36 1.31 -7.99
N THR A 405 2.47 0.73 -8.43
CA THR A 405 3.58 0.29 -7.58
C THR A 405 4.85 1.03 -7.99
N ALA A 406 5.67 1.43 -7.02
CA ALA A 406 6.86 2.24 -7.27
C ALA A 406 7.95 1.99 -6.22
N VAL A 407 9.10 2.59 -6.44
CA VAL A 407 10.27 2.57 -5.54
C VAL A 407 10.75 4.00 -5.26
N HIS A 408 9.84 4.90 -4.88
CA HIS A 408 10.21 6.24 -4.48
C HIS A 408 11.25 6.20 -3.36
N LEU A 409 12.24 7.09 -3.42
CA LEU A 409 13.33 7.12 -2.44
C LEU A 409 12.84 7.54 -1.06
N GLU A 410 11.89 8.47 -1.02
CA GLU A 410 11.24 8.90 0.21
C GLU A 410 9.96 8.12 0.46
N SER A 411 9.64 7.90 1.74
CA SER A 411 8.42 7.21 2.13
C SER A 411 7.15 7.94 1.68
N ASN A 412 7.17 9.28 1.73
CA ASN A 412 6.09 10.16 1.32
C ASN A 412 6.66 11.31 0.47
N ASP A 413 7.01 11.02 -0.78
CA ASP A 413 7.40 12.01 -1.77
C ASP A 413 6.16 12.78 -2.22
N THR A 414 6.00 14.02 -1.75
CA THR A 414 4.80 14.83 -1.98
C THR A 414 4.61 15.21 -3.43
N ASP A 415 5.69 15.44 -4.18
CA ASP A 415 5.61 15.85 -5.58
C ASP A 415 5.23 14.68 -6.47
N ALA A 416 5.87 13.52 -6.27
CA ALA A 416 5.53 12.29 -6.97
C ALA A 416 4.09 11.82 -6.62
N LEU A 417 3.65 12.00 -5.36
CA LEU A 417 2.30 11.71 -4.93
C LEU A 417 1.28 12.62 -5.63
N GLY A 418 1.55 13.93 -5.71
CA GLY A 418 0.71 14.89 -6.41
C GLY A 418 0.59 14.60 -7.90
N GLU A 419 1.68 14.17 -8.56
CA GLU A 419 1.63 13.77 -9.97
C GLU A 419 0.81 12.49 -10.19
N ALA A 420 0.89 11.51 -9.30
CA ALA A 420 0.07 10.30 -9.36
C ALA A 420 -1.43 10.61 -9.14
N ASP A 421 -1.76 11.53 -8.22
CA ASP A 421 -3.13 11.99 -8.01
C ASP A 421 -3.67 12.75 -9.23
N ALA A 422 -2.84 13.56 -9.89
CA ALA A 422 -3.19 14.26 -11.13
C ALA A 422 -3.39 13.27 -12.31
N LEU A 423 -2.55 12.24 -12.42
CA LEU A 423 -2.77 11.15 -13.38
C LEU A 423 -4.10 10.47 -13.12
N TRP A 424 -4.41 10.12 -11.86
CA TRP A 424 -5.68 9.50 -11.50
C TRP A 424 -6.88 10.39 -11.88
N ALA A 425 -6.82 11.68 -11.60
CA ALA A 425 -7.85 12.63 -12.02
C ALA A 425 -8.03 12.64 -13.55
N GLY A 426 -6.95 12.61 -14.31
CA GLY A 426 -6.98 12.47 -15.77
C GLY A 426 -7.67 11.19 -16.22
N VAL A 427 -7.35 10.06 -15.60
CA VAL A 427 -7.96 8.75 -15.87
C VAL A 427 -9.47 8.80 -15.59
N VAL A 428 -9.91 9.33 -14.44
CA VAL A 428 -11.34 9.46 -14.10
C VAL A 428 -12.06 10.38 -15.06
N ASN A 429 -11.47 11.53 -15.41
CA ASN A 429 -12.11 12.49 -16.31
C ASN A 429 -12.28 11.95 -17.73
N GLN A 430 -11.37 11.14 -18.22
CA GLN A 430 -11.44 10.58 -19.59
C GLN A 430 -12.20 9.26 -19.66
N LEU A 431 -12.03 8.38 -18.68
CA LEU A 431 -12.54 7.01 -18.73
C LEU A 431 -13.68 6.75 -17.76
N GLY A 432 -13.96 7.68 -16.85
CA GLY A 432 -14.98 7.54 -15.80
C GLY A 432 -16.39 8.00 -16.21
N ARG A 433 -16.62 8.34 -17.47
CA ARG A 433 -17.93 8.78 -18.00
C ARG A 433 -18.87 7.63 -18.26
#